data_e367c98040eadc591e339672bf4cdd20
#
_entry.id   e367c98040eadc591e339672bf4cdd20
#
_cell.length_a   1.000
_cell.length_b   1.000
_cell.length_c   1.000
_cell.angle_alpha   90.00
_cell.angle_beta   90.00
_cell.angle_gamma   90.00
#
_symmetry.space_group_name_H-M   'P 1'
#
loop_
_entity.id
_entity.type
_entity.pdbx_description
1 polymer ?
#
loop_
_entity_poly.entity_id
_entity_poly.type
_entity_poly.pdbx_seq_one_letter_code
_entity_poly.pdbx_strand_id
1 'polypeptide(L)'
;MADSAAVVFSANPVNGRVDEVVVNASYGLGESIVGGTTTPDTFVVRKSDLEIVSRTIGEKRLMTVPVPGGTRELETPALLRGQQSVTDDVVGAMAELAIRLEAATGAYVDIECAVHGGTLYLLQARPITTLRSTPEFGRETP
;
A
#
# COMPACT_ATOMS: atom_id res chain seq x y z
N MET A 1 -6.23 -17.52 1.10
CA MET A 1 -4.82 -17.13 1.31
C MET A 1 -4.45 -16.00 0.36
N ALA A 2 -3.80 -14.99 0.85
CA ALA A 2 -3.40 -13.86 0.01
C ALA A 2 -2.10 -14.16 -0.71
N ASP A 3 -2.05 -13.87 -2.01
CA ASP A 3 -0.82 -13.97 -2.79
C ASP A 3 0.09 -12.81 -2.46
N SER A 4 -0.50 -11.63 -2.27
CA SER A 4 0.19 -10.39 -1.95
C SER A 4 -0.74 -9.52 -1.13
N ALA A 5 -0.16 -8.55 -0.47
CA ALA A 5 -0.94 -7.59 0.31
C ALA A 5 -0.30 -6.22 0.15
N ALA A 6 -1.05 -5.18 0.46
CA ALA A 6 -0.53 -3.82 0.36
C ALA A 6 -1.17 -2.93 1.40
N VAL A 7 -0.42 -1.89 1.78
CA VAL A 7 -0.93 -0.75 2.51
C VAL A 7 -0.87 0.42 1.54
N VAL A 8 -1.99 1.11 1.37
CA VAL A 8 -2.14 2.15 0.36
C VAL A 8 -2.56 3.45 1.04
N PHE A 9 -1.84 4.53 0.76
CA PHE A 9 -2.13 5.84 1.33
C PHE A 9 -2.63 6.76 0.22
N SER A 10 -3.79 7.38 0.41
CA SER A 10 -4.33 8.31 -0.59
C SER A 10 -3.67 9.69 -0.52
N ALA A 11 -2.72 9.88 0.39
CA ALA A 11 -1.81 11.02 0.41
C ALA A 11 -0.46 10.49 0.86
N ASN A 12 0.63 11.13 0.44
CA ASN A 12 1.96 10.65 0.76
C ASN A 12 2.31 11.00 2.21
N PRO A 13 2.43 10.02 3.11
CA PRO A 13 2.66 10.33 4.53
C PRO A 13 4.08 10.80 4.81
N VAL A 14 5.00 10.65 3.87
CA VAL A 14 6.39 11.04 4.08
C VAL A 14 6.59 12.52 3.77
N ASN A 15 6.06 12.99 2.64
CA ASN A 15 6.28 14.37 2.21
C ASN A 15 5.03 15.25 2.26
N GLY A 16 3.87 14.67 2.62
CA GLY A 16 2.63 15.43 2.76
C GLY A 16 1.92 15.72 1.45
N ARG A 17 2.42 15.23 0.31
CA ARG A 17 1.78 15.52 -0.97
C ARG A 17 0.45 14.81 -1.06
N VAL A 18 -0.57 15.55 -1.52
CA VAL A 18 -1.94 15.05 -1.59
C VAL A 18 -2.36 14.72 -3.02
N ASP A 19 -1.48 14.96 -3.99
CA ASP A 19 -1.76 14.68 -5.41
C ASP A 19 -1.22 13.34 -5.85
N GLU A 20 -0.77 12.50 -4.90
CA GLU A 20 -0.24 11.19 -5.23
C GLU A 20 -0.66 10.16 -4.19
N VAL A 21 -0.72 8.91 -4.64
CA VAL A 21 -1.03 7.75 -3.82
C VAL A 21 0.26 6.97 -3.62
N VAL A 22 0.48 6.45 -2.41
CA VAL A 22 1.64 5.60 -2.13
C VAL A 22 1.15 4.19 -1.86
N VAL A 23 1.73 3.21 -2.56
CA VAL A 23 1.42 1.80 -2.38
C VAL A 23 2.66 1.08 -1.86
N ASN A 24 2.53 0.42 -0.71
CA ASN A 24 3.58 -0.46 -0.19
C ASN A 24 3.04 -1.88 -0.26
N ALA A 25 3.69 -2.74 -1.04
CA ALA A 25 3.19 -4.08 -1.30
C ALA A 25 4.26 -5.13 -1.05
N SER A 26 3.83 -6.33 -0.65
CA SER A 26 4.73 -7.45 -0.45
C SER A 26 3.96 -8.75 -0.64
N TYR A 27 4.68 -9.86 -0.67
CA TYR A 27 4.08 -11.17 -0.77
C TYR A 27 3.44 -11.58 0.55
N GLY A 28 2.41 -12.41 0.49
CA GLY A 28 1.74 -12.96 1.66
C GLY A 28 0.79 -11.96 2.30
N LEU A 29 0.65 -12.07 3.61
CA LEU A 29 -0.26 -11.23 4.38
C LEU A 29 0.40 -9.89 4.71
N GLY A 30 -0.43 -8.88 4.94
CA GLY A 30 0.04 -7.52 5.19
C GLY A 30 0.72 -7.30 6.54
N GLU A 31 0.71 -8.29 7.43
CA GLU A 31 1.31 -8.13 8.77
C GLU A 31 2.78 -7.75 8.71
N SER A 32 3.52 -8.31 7.76
CA SER A 32 4.95 -8.01 7.64
C SER A 32 5.18 -6.56 7.23
N ILE A 33 4.29 -5.99 6.44
CA ILE A 33 4.39 -4.59 6.03
C ILE A 33 4.07 -3.68 7.20
N VAL A 34 2.94 -3.93 7.86
CA VAL A 34 2.47 -3.12 8.97
C VAL A 34 3.44 -3.21 10.14
N GLY A 35 3.97 -4.42 10.42
CA GLY A 35 4.91 -4.63 11.51
C GLY A 35 6.34 -4.18 11.20
N GLY A 36 6.64 -3.80 9.96
CA GLY A 36 7.96 -3.35 9.59
C GLY A 36 9.01 -4.46 9.50
N THR A 37 8.59 -5.72 9.37
CA THR A 37 9.52 -6.84 9.34
C THR A 37 10.03 -7.15 7.95
N THR A 38 9.51 -6.50 6.93
CA THR A 38 9.98 -6.67 5.56
C THR A 38 10.11 -5.30 4.89
N THR A 39 10.93 -5.21 3.86
CA THR A 39 11.04 -4.01 3.04
C THR A 39 10.16 -4.21 1.81
N PRO A 40 9.00 -3.53 1.76
CA PRO A 40 8.06 -3.75 0.67
C PRO A 40 8.49 -3.07 -0.62
N ASP A 41 7.82 -3.43 -1.70
CA ASP A 41 7.86 -2.65 -2.92
C ASP A 41 7.08 -1.36 -2.67
N THR A 42 7.60 -0.25 -3.15
CA THR A 42 6.94 1.05 -2.99
C THR A 42 6.68 1.67 -4.34
N PHE A 43 5.44 2.08 -4.56
CA PHE A 43 5.02 2.74 -5.80
C PHE A 43 4.38 4.06 -5.44
N VAL A 44 4.75 5.11 -6.18
CA VAL A 44 4.09 6.41 -6.05
C VAL A 44 3.30 6.61 -7.34
N VAL A 45 2.00 6.84 -7.20
CA VAL A 45 1.07 6.93 -8.34
C VAL A 45 0.47 8.32 -8.36
N ARG A 46 0.56 8.99 -9.51
CA ARG A 46 -0.03 10.32 -9.66
C ARG A 46 -1.55 10.19 -9.81
N LYS A 47 -2.28 10.96 -9.02
CA LYS A 47 -3.75 10.84 -8.99
C LYS A 47 -4.40 11.27 -10.29
N SER A 48 -3.83 12.26 -10.98
CA SER A 48 -4.49 12.83 -12.14
C SER A 48 -4.61 11.86 -13.30
N ASP A 49 -3.68 10.92 -13.46
CA ASP A 49 -3.68 10.01 -14.60
C ASP A 49 -3.36 8.56 -14.21
N LEU A 50 -3.17 8.29 -12.92
CA LEU A 50 -2.82 6.96 -12.40
C LEU A 50 -1.49 6.46 -12.93
N GLU A 51 -0.60 7.37 -13.29
CA GLU A 51 0.73 6.99 -13.75
C GLU A 51 1.63 6.65 -12.57
N ILE A 52 2.37 5.55 -12.66
CA ILE A 52 3.37 5.22 -11.64
C ILE A 52 4.57 6.11 -11.91
N VAL A 53 4.80 7.08 -11.02
CA VAL A 53 5.87 8.06 -11.21
C VAL A 53 7.14 7.67 -10.47
N SER A 54 7.05 6.72 -9.54
CA SER A 54 8.21 6.21 -8.81
C SER A 54 7.97 4.77 -8.44
N ARG A 55 9.01 3.95 -8.54
CA ARG A 55 8.93 2.52 -8.29
C ARG A 55 10.21 2.09 -7.60
N THR A 56 10.11 1.53 -6.41
CA THR A 56 11.24 1.00 -5.67
C THR A 56 10.92 -0.44 -5.30
N ILE A 57 11.73 -1.38 -5.77
CA ILE A 57 11.53 -2.79 -5.48
C ILE A 57 12.26 -3.10 -4.19
N GLY A 58 11.51 -3.55 -3.17
CA GLY A 58 12.08 -3.89 -1.88
C GLY A 58 12.69 -5.28 -1.85
N GLU A 59 13.46 -5.56 -0.80
CA GLU A 59 14.07 -6.88 -0.65
C GLU A 59 13.03 -7.96 -0.35
N LYS A 60 12.00 -7.61 0.37
CA LYS A 60 10.91 -8.52 0.72
C LYS A 60 11.42 -9.85 1.27
N ARG A 61 12.33 -9.75 2.26
CA ARG A 61 13.02 -10.93 2.78
C ARG A 61 12.10 -11.93 3.46
N LEU A 62 11.05 -11.45 4.11
CA LEU A 62 10.13 -12.27 4.87
C LEU A 62 8.72 -12.07 4.34
N MET A 63 7.92 -13.11 4.40
CA MET A 63 6.49 -13.04 4.08
C MET A 63 5.72 -13.75 5.18
N THR A 64 4.53 -13.27 5.49
CA THR A 64 3.67 -13.85 6.50
C THR A 64 2.62 -14.69 5.81
N VAL A 65 2.47 -15.93 6.24
CA VAL A 65 1.50 -16.86 5.67
C VAL A 65 0.58 -17.39 6.76
N PRO A 66 -0.68 -17.72 6.42
CA PRO A 66 -1.58 -18.31 7.39
C PRO A 66 -1.19 -19.77 7.65
N VAL A 67 -1.29 -20.17 8.90
CA VAL A 67 -1.08 -21.56 9.32
C VAL A 67 -2.18 -21.91 10.31
N PRO A 68 -2.41 -23.21 10.61
CA PRO A 68 -3.40 -23.57 11.62
C PRO A 68 -3.06 -22.87 12.95
N GLY A 69 -4.04 -22.13 13.47
CA GLY A 69 -3.87 -21.44 14.74
C GLY A 69 -3.26 -20.05 14.66
N GLY A 70 -2.93 -19.54 13.46
CA GLY A 70 -2.39 -18.18 13.37
C GLY A 70 -1.64 -17.92 12.09
N THR A 71 -0.50 -17.26 12.22
CA THR A 71 0.34 -16.91 11.07
C THR A 71 1.78 -17.30 11.38
N ARG A 72 2.58 -17.34 10.34
CA ARG A 72 3.99 -17.70 10.45
C ARG A 72 4.78 -16.88 9.44
N GLU A 73 5.97 -16.42 9.83
CA GLU A 73 6.87 -15.76 8.90
C GLU A 73 7.76 -16.80 8.24
N LEU A 74 7.91 -16.67 6.93
CA LEU A 74 8.79 -17.50 6.13
C LEU A 74 9.71 -16.62 5.32
N GLU A 75 10.88 -17.16 4.96
CA GLU A 75 11.74 -16.46 4.05
C GLU A 75 11.10 -16.48 2.66
N THR A 76 11.11 -15.34 2.00
CA THR A 76 10.61 -15.24 0.64
C THR A 76 11.57 -15.99 -0.27
N PRO A 77 11.06 -16.84 -1.18
CA PRO A 77 11.93 -17.54 -2.13
C PRO A 77 12.79 -16.53 -2.91
N ALA A 78 14.06 -16.88 -3.12
CA ALA A 78 15.01 -15.95 -3.71
C ALA A 78 14.56 -15.43 -5.08
N LEU A 79 13.89 -16.27 -5.87
CA LEU A 79 13.41 -15.85 -7.18
C LEU A 79 12.37 -14.74 -7.12
N LEU A 80 11.65 -14.61 -6.01
CA LEU A 80 10.58 -13.63 -5.86
C LEU A 80 11.06 -12.31 -5.27
N ARG A 81 12.20 -12.31 -4.56
CA ARG A 81 12.61 -11.11 -3.82
C ARG A 81 12.83 -9.89 -4.69
N GLY A 82 13.39 -10.08 -5.88
CA GLY A 82 13.67 -8.97 -6.79
C GLY A 82 12.55 -8.67 -7.75
N GLN A 83 11.39 -9.33 -7.63
CA GLN A 83 10.26 -9.11 -8.52
C GLN A 83 9.19 -8.31 -7.81
N GLN A 84 8.39 -7.58 -8.59
CA GLN A 84 7.25 -6.89 -8.01
C GLN A 84 6.27 -7.88 -7.41
N SER A 85 5.84 -7.61 -6.20
CA SER A 85 4.86 -8.47 -5.53
C SER A 85 3.46 -8.30 -6.10
N VAL A 86 3.20 -7.20 -6.80
CA VAL A 86 1.94 -6.92 -7.49
C VAL A 86 2.24 -6.36 -8.87
N THR A 87 1.32 -6.57 -9.81
CA THR A 87 1.49 -6.05 -11.17
C THR A 87 1.15 -4.56 -11.21
N ASP A 88 1.58 -3.88 -12.27
CA ASP A 88 1.26 -2.47 -12.43
C ASP A 88 -0.25 -2.24 -12.51
N ASP A 89 -1.00 -3.15 -13.15
CA ASP A 89 -2.44 -3.03 -13.21
C ASP A 89 -3.07 -3.09 -11.82
N VAL A 90 -2.55 -3.94 -10.96
CA VAL A 90 -3.05 -4.05 -9.59
C VAL A 90 -2.69 -2.80 -8.79
N VAL A 91 -1.50 -2.25 -9.00
CA VAL A 91 -1.11 -0.98 -8.35
C VAL A 91 -2.09 0.12 -8.76
N GLY A 92 -2.44 0.21 -10.04
CA GLY A 92 -3.42 1.18 -10.53
C GLY A 92 -4.79 0.99 -9.89
N ALA A 93 -5.22 -0.27 -9.75
CA ALA A 93 -6.50 -0.57 -9.11
C ALA A 93 -6.50 -0.18 -7.63
N MET A 94 -5.38 -0.40 -6.94
CA MET A 94 -5.24 0.01 -5.54
C MET A 94 -5.30 1.53 -5.40
N ALA A 95 -4.62 2.25 -6.29
CA ALA A 95 -4.63 3.70 -6.27
C ALA A 95 -6.03 4.23 -6.52
N GLU A 96 -6.73 3.66 -7.50
CA GLU A 96 -8.10 4.08 -7.79
C GLU A 96 -9.02 3.84 -6.61
N LEU A 97 -8.88 2.70 -5.95
CA LEU A 97 -9.70 2.39 -4.78
C LEU A 97 -9.46 3.43 -3.67
N ALA A 98 -8.21 3.78 -3.41
CA ALA A 98 -7.88 4.77 -2.39
C ALA A 98 -8.47 6.14 -2.74
N ILE A 99 -8.40 6.53 -4.00
CA ILE A 99 -8.98 7.81 -4.45
C ILE A 99 -10.50 7.81 -4.28
N ARG A 100 -11.16 6.70 -4.59
CA ARG A 100 -12.61 6.59 -4.41
C ARG A 100 -13.01 6.68 -2.94
N LEU A 101 -12.25 6.03 -2.07
CA LEU A 101 -12.55 6.07 -0.64
C LEU A 101 -12.29 7.46 -0.06
N GLU A 102 -11.27 8.13 -0.53
CA GLU A 102 -11.01 9.51 -0.14
C GLU A 102 -12.21 10.39 -0.52
N ALA A 103 -12.71 10.25 -1.74
CA ALA A 103 -13.84 11.05 -2.18
C ALA A 103 -15.11 10.72 -1.41
N ALA A 104 -15.32 9.43 -1.10
CA ALA A 104 -16.53 9.01 -0.39
C ALA A 104 -16.53 9.43 1.07
N THR A 105 -15.37 9.48 1.70
CA THR A 105 -15.27 9.77 3.14
C THR A 105 -14.95 11.23 3.43
N GLY A 106 -14.44 11.96 2.44
CA GLY A 106 -14.02 13.34 2.64
C GLY A 106 -12.69 13.47 3.38
N ALA A 107 -11.95 12.38 3.52
CA ALA A 107 -10.67 12.38 4.26
C ALA A 107 -9.65 11.58 3.49
N TYR A 108 -8.36 11.93 3.65
CA TYR A 108 -7.29 11.06 3.14
C TYR A 108 -7.31 9.78 3.95
N VAL A 109 -7.08 8.67 3.27
CA VAL A 109 -7.23 7.34 3.89
C VAL A 109 -5.96 6.51 3.73
N ASP A 110 -5.73 5.63 4.71
CA ASP A 110 -4.84 4.50 4.53
C ASP A 110 -5.69 3.24 4.51
N ILE A 111 -5.40 2.37 3.55
CA ILE A 111 -6.18 1.15 3.39
C ILE A 111 -5.26 -0.05 3.36
N GLU A 112 -5.77 -1.18 3.83
CA GLU A 112 -5.09 -2.47 3.72
C GLU A 112 -5.84 -3.31 2.72
N CYS A 113 -5.10 -3.85 1.75
CA CYS A 113 -5.64 -4.66 0.68
C CYS A 113 -4.95 -5.99 0.61
N ALA A 114 -5.64 -6.98 0.07
CA ALA A 114 -5.05 -8.27 -0.26
C ALA A 114 -5.38 -8.60 -1.69
N VAL A 115 -4.51 -9.39 -2.33
CA VAL A 115 -4.71 -9.86 -3.70
C VAL A 115 -4.69 -11.37 -3.65
N HIS A 116 -5.71 -11.98 -4.25
CA HIS A 116 -5.77 -13.43 -4.36
C HIS A 116 -6.38 -13.79 -5.70
N GLY A 117 -5.64 -14.57 -6.49
CA GLY A 117 -6.11 -14.98 -7.80
C GLY A 117 -6.42 -13.81 -8.72
N GLY A 118 -5.69 -12.72 -8.62
CA GLY A 118 -5.91 -11.53 -9.42
C GLY A 118 -7.02 -10.61 -8.92
N THR A 119 -7.72 -11.00 -7.86
CA THR A 119 -8.82 -10.20 -7.28
C THR A 119 -8.29 -9.39 -6.11
N LEU A 120 -8.67 -8.11 -6.09
CA LEU A 120 -8.29 -7.18 -5.04
C LEU A 120 -9.39 -7.15 -3.97
N TYR A 121 -8.99 -7.32 -2.71
CA TYR A 121 -9.90 -7.29 -1.56
C TYR A 121 -9.51 -6.14 -0.65
N LEU A 122 -10.48 -5.34 -0.26
CA LEU A 122 -10.28 -4.31 0.75
C LEU A 122 -10.49 -4.93 2.12
N LEU A 123 -9.48 -4.87 2.98
CA LEU A 123 -9.55 -5.45 4.31
C LEU A 123 -9.85 -4.44 5.39
N GLN A 124 -9.34 -3.20 5.26
CA GLN A 124 -9.51 -2.17 6.27
C GLN A 124 -9.26 -0.81 5.64
N ALA A 125 -9.98 0.20 6.11
CA ALA A 125 -9.76 1.58 5.69
C ALA A 125 -9.86 2.47 6.92
N ARG A 126 -8.93 3.43 7.03
CA ARG A 126 -8.89 4.37 8.14
C ARG A 126 -8.53 5.75 7.62
N PRO A 127 -9.02 6.83 8.26
CA PRO A 127 -8.55 8.16 7.90
C PRO A 127 -7.09 8.32 8.33
N ILE A 128 -6.32 9.05 7.54
CA ILE A 128 -4.94 9.39 7.91
C ILE A 128 -5.02 10.53 8.91
N THR A 129 -4.57 10.28 10.14
CA THR A 129 -4.63 11.29 11.19
C THR A 129 -3.28 11.93 11.48
N THR A 130 -2.21 11.35 10.93
CA THR A 130 -0.87 11.83 11.19
C THR A 130 -0.23 12.47 9.98
N LEU A 131 -1.02 12.79 8.96
CA LEU A 131 -0.51 13.42 7.76
C LEU A 131 -0.02 14.81 8.11
N ARG A 132 1.26 15.06 7.80
CA ARG A 132 1.81 16.35 8.03
C ARG A 132 1.46 17.19 6.84
N SER A 133 0.48 18.05 6.98
CA SER A 133 0.11 18.88 5.88
C SER A 133 1.18 19.92 5.67
N THR A 134 1.31 20.35 4.46
CA THR A 134 2.16 21.48 4.19
C THR A 134 1.49 22.69 4.77
N PRO A 135 2.26 23.64 5.23
CA PRO A 135 1.69 24.76 5.94
C PRO A 135 0.67 25.50 5.14
N GLU A 136 0.40 25.21 4.05
CA GLU A 136 -0.62 25.72 3.35
C GLU A 136 -1.81 25.04 3.45
N PHE A 137 -1.84 24.28 4.15
CA PHE A 137 -3.07 23.66 4.33
C PHE A 137 -4.06 24.55 4.86
N GLY A 138 -3.20 24.97 4.84
CA GLY A 138 -3.79 25.34 5.23
C GLY A 138 -4.04 25.71 5.72
N ARG A 139 -3.71 25.66 5.73
CA ARG A 139 -3.88 25.73 5.99
C ARG A 139 -4.22 25.94 6.63
N GLU A 140 -3.94 25.52 6.78
CA GLU A 140 -4.24 25.48 7.13
C GLU A 140 -4.70 25.60 7.57
N THR A 141 -4.42 25.55 7.84
CA THR A 141 -4.83 25.59 8.06
C THR A 141 -5.24 25.67 8.22
N PRO A 142 -5.06 25.69 8.49
CA PRO A 142 -5.57 25.58 8.51
C PRO A 142 -5.80 25.59 8.22
#